data_f970fc8464be130af904a5558877ab4b
#
_entry.id   f970fc8464be130af904a5558877ab4b
#
_cell.length_a   1.000
_cell.length_b   1.000
_cell.length_c   1.000
_cell.angle_alpha   90.00
_cell.angle_beta   90.00
_cell.angle_gamma   90.00
#
_symmetry.space_group_name_H-M   'P 1'
#
loop_
_entity.id
_entity.type
_entity.pdbx_description
1 polymer ?
#
loop_
_entity_poly.entity_id
_entity_poly.type
_entity_poly.pdbx_seq_one_letter_code
_entity_poly.pdbx_strand_id
1 'polypeptide(L)'
;MNDLDRDLLHAAEAGDAGAVRTALAAGAAVETRDAHLRTPLLLAALAGHVAVAEALVAAGADPNAQDDRLDSPWLVTGVTGSVAMMRALLPAGPDLKVTNRFGGTSLIPASERGHVDYVRAVLRETDIDIDHVNRLGWTALLEAVILGDGGPEHQEIVELLITAGATAYLPDGDGVTALEHAERHGFTEIAGLLRAVR
;
A
#
# COMPACT_ATOMS: atom_id res chain seq x y z
N MET A 1 -22.62 -5.75 17.95
CA MET A 1 -21.90 -4.49 18.09
C MET A 1 -22.63 -3.61 19.09
N ASN A 2 -21.98 -3.16 20.13
CA ASN A 2 -22.54 -2.24 21.14
C ASN A 2 -22.45 -0.77 20.65
N ASP A 3 -22.99 0.18 21.43
CA ASP A 3 -23.02 1.61 21.03
C ASP A 3 -21.63 2.23 20.98
N LEU A 4 -20.74 1.90 21.94
CA LEU A 4 -19.37 2.40 21.97
C LEU A 4 -18.57 1.97 20.75
N ASP A 5 -18.72 0.71 20.32
CA ASP A 5 -18.04 0.20 19.13
C ASP A 5 -18.52 0.91 17.84
N ARG A 6 -19.83 1.20 17.77
CA ARG A 6 -20.41 1.94 16.64
C ARG A 6 -19.89 3.38 16.62
N ASP A 7 -19.82 4.03 17.78
CA ASP A 7 -19.31 5.38 17.90
C ASP A 7 -17.83 5.45 17.51
N LEU A 8 -17.03 4.42 17.88
CA LEU A 8 -15.61 4.33 17.46
C LEU A 8 -15.46 4.23 15.93
N LEU A 9 -16.27 3.37 15.28
CA LEU A 9 -16.25 3.25 13.81
C LEU A 9 -16.62 4.57 13.13
N HIS A 10 -17.69 5.22 13.59
CA HIS A 10 -18.12 6.51 13.04
C HIS A 10 -17.08 7.61 13.27
N ALA A 11 -16.49 7.69 14.45
CA ALA A 11 -15.45 8.67 14.77
C ALA A 11 -14.19 8.46 13.91
N ALA A 12 -13.83 7.18 13.67
CA ALA A 12 -12.69 6.85 12.83
C ALA A 12 -12.92 7.23 11.35
N GLU A 13 -14.11 6.95 10.83
CA GLU A 13 -14.49 7.31 9.45
C GLU A 13 -14.61 8.85 9.27
N ALA A 14 -15.08 9.55 10.30
CA ALA A 14 -15.21 11.00 10.29
C ALA A 14 -13.91 11.79 10.56
N GLY A 15 -12.83 11.10 10.98
CA GLY A 15 -11.56 11.76 11.29
C GLY A 15 -11.50 12.44 12.65
N ASP A 16 -12.45 12.16 13.56
CA ASP A 16 -12.49 12.74 14.89
C ASP A 16 -11.61 11.97 15.88
N ALA A 17 -10.32 12.35 15.93
CA ALA A 17 -9.37 11.74 16.85
C ALA A 17 -9.72 11.98 18.34
N GLY A 18 -10.48 13.01 18.66
CA GLY A 18 -10.97 13.28 20.02
C GLY A 18 -12.04 12.27 20.42
N ALA A 19 -13.05 12.07 19.56
CA ALA A 19 -14.10 11.09 19.76
C ALA A 19 -13.53 9.65 19.79
N VAL A 20 -12.54 9.34 18.92
CA VAL A 20 -11.83 8.04 18.94
C VAL A 20 -11.20 7.77 20.30
N ARG A 21 -10.41 8.71 20.84
CA ARG A 21 -9.81 8.56 22.17
C ARG A 21 -10.84 8.40 23.28
N THR A 22 -11.94 9.14 23.19
CA THR A 22 -13.05 9.06 24.16
C THR A 22 -13.72 7.69 24.13
N ALA A 23 -14.04 7.16 22.95
CA ALA A 23 -14.66 5.83 22.79
C ALA A 23 -13.73 4.73 23.31
N LEU A 24 -12.43 4.78 22.97
CA LEU A 24 -11.43 3.82 23.46
C LEU A 24 -11.29 3.86 24.98
N ALA A 25 -11.24 5.06 25.58
CA ALA A 25 -11.17 5.23 27.04
C ALA A 25 -12.44 4.73 27.75
N ALA A 26 -13.59 4.75 27.06
CA ALA A 26 -14.84 4.21 27.55
C ALA A 26 -14.95 2.67 27.40
N GLY A 27 -13.96 2.02 26.76
CA GLY A 27 -13.91 0.58 26.60
C GLY A 27 -14.42 0.05 25.25
N ALA A 28 -14.52 0.88 24.22
CA ALA A 28 -14.78 0.41 22.86
C ALA A 28 -13.70 -0.59 22.41
N ALA A 29 -14.10 -1.65 21.71
CA ALA A 29 -13.15 -2.62 21.19
C ALA A 29 -12.38 -2.03 20.00
N VAL A 30 -11.06 -1.91 20.11
CA VAL A 30 -10.19 -1.32 19.07
C VAL A 30 -10.29 -2.06 17.73
N GLU A 31 -10.52 -3.38 17.76
CA GLU A 31 -10.69 -4.26 16.59
C GLU A 31 -12.17 -4.52 16.26
N THR A 32 -13.08 -3.64 16.70
CA THR A 32 -14.49 -3.74 16.28
C THR A 32 -14.59 -3.66 14.74
N ARG A 33 -15.63 -4.30 14.17
CA ARG A 33 -15.78 -4.39 12.71
C ARG A 33 -17.16 -3.96 12.26
N ASP A 34 -17.21 -3.25 11.14
CA ASP A 34 -18.46 -2.91 10.47
C ASP A 34 -19.03 -4.10 9.66
N ALA A 35 -20.09 -3.85 8.88
CA ALA A 35 -20.73 -4.87 8.04
C ALA A 35 -19.84 -5.41 6.91
N HIS A 36 -18.78 -4.68 6.55
CA HIS A 36 -17.76 -5.06 5.56
C HIS A 36 -16.47 -5.59 6.19
N LEU A 37 -16.53 -5.94 7.48
CA LEU A 37 -15.38 -6.38 8.27
C LEU A 37 -14.25 -5.33 8.39
N ARG A 38 -14.51 -4.05 8.07
CA ARG A 38 -13.53 -2.99 8.20
C ARG A 38 -13.34 -2.61 9.66
N THR A 39 -12.10 -2.48 10.09
CA THR A 39 -11.74 -1.97 11.43
C THR A 39 -11.74 -0.44 11.45
N PRO A 40 -11.78 0.20 12.65
CA PRO A 40 -11.59 1.64 12.76
C PRO A 40 -10.31 2.13 12.09
N LEU A 41 -9.21 1.35 12.22
CA LEU A 41 -7.93 1.69 11.60
C LEU A 41 -7.99 1.64 10.07
N LEU A 42 -8.68 0.66 9.50
CA LEU A 42 -8.88 0.59 8.05
C LEU A 42 -9.74 1.76 7.54
N LEU A 43 -10.81 2.13 8.25
CA LEU A 43 -11.63 3.30 7.90
C LEU A 43 -10.80 4.59 7.91
N ALA A 44 -10.00 4.79 8.95
CA ALA A 44 -9.09 5.94 9.05
C ALA A 44 -8.05 5.96 7.92
N ALA A 45 -7.48 4.81 7.57
CA ALA A 45 -6.48 4.70 6.50
C ALA A 45 -7.09 5.01 5.12
N LEU A 46 -8.29 4.48 4.83
CA LEU A 46 -9.04 4.76 3.58
C LEU A 46 -9.39 6.24 3.44
N ALA A 47 -9.75 6.90 4.56
CA ALA A 47 -10.13 8.31 4.58
C ALA A 47 -8.94 9.27 4.72
N GLY A 48 -7.72 8.76 4.94
CA GLY A 48 -6.51 9.58 5.11
C GLY A 48 -6.40 10.29 6.48
N HIS A 49 -7.10 9.81 7.49
CA HIS A 49 -7.15 10.42 8.83
C HIS A 49 -5.96 9.99 9.71
N VAL A 50 -4.78 10.56 9.44
CA VAL A 50 -3.51 10.18 10.10
C VAL A 50 -3.57 10.29 11.61
N ALA A 51 -4.11 11.39 12.18
CA ALA A 51 -4.21 11.57 13.63
C ALA A 51 -5.13 10.54 14.32
N VAL A 52 -6.13 10.03 13.61
CA VAL A 52 -6.98 8.92 14.06
C VAL A 52 -6.19 7.61 14.02
N ALA A 53 -5.46 7.35 12.94
CA ALA A 53 -4.64 6.16 12.81
C ALA A 53 -3.57 6.10 13.92
N GLU A 54 -2.89 7.21 14.22
CA GLU A 54 -1.94 7.31 15.34
C GLU A 54 -2.58 6.95 16.68
N ALA A 55 -3.79 7.46 16.94
CA ALA A 55 -4.51 7.17 18.18
C ALA A 55 -4.91 5.68 18.28
N LEU A 56 -5.33 5.07 17.18
CA LEU A 56 -5.70 3.66 17.12
C LEU A 56 -4.47 2.75 17.24
N VAL A 57 -3.37 3.08 16.57
CA VAL A 57 -2.09 2.36 16.69
C VAL A 57 -1.58 2.40 18.12
N ALA A 58 -1.64 3.56 18.78
CA ALA A 58 -1.28 3.69 20.20
C ALA A 58 -2.18 2.86 21.13
N ALA A 59 -3.40 2.55 20.72
CA ALA A 59 -4.33 1.67 21.42
C ALA A 59 -4.18 0.19 21.04
N GLY A 60 -3.22 -0.17 20.19
CA GLY A 60 -2.91 -1.54 19.80
C GLY A 60 -3.70 -2.06 18.60
N ALA A 61 -4.19 -1.18 17.72
CA ALA A 61 -4.87 -1.61 16.50
C ALA A 61 -3.91 -2.37 15.55
N ASP A 62 -4.42 -3.42 14.93
CA ASP A 62 -3.68 -4.28 13.99
C ASP A 62 -3.65 -3.67 12.58
N PRO A 63 -2.48 -3.27 12.03
CA PRO A 63 -2.33 -2.74 10.69
C PRO A 63 -2.58 -3.78 9.59
N ASN A 64 -2.66 -5.07 9.95
CA ASN A 64 -2.82 -6.18 9.02
C ASN A 64 -4.27 -6.71 8.95
N ALA A 65 -5.16 -6.22 9.81
CA ALA A 65 -6.54 -6.69 9.89
C ALA A 65 -7.28 -6.44 8.57
N GLN A 66 -7.58 -7.53 7.84
CA GLN A 66 -8.22 -7.46 6.52
C GLN A 66 -9.75 -7.40 6.62
N ASP A 67 -10.36 -6.66 5.68
CA ASP A 67 -11.80 -6.62 5.44
C ASP A 67 -12.28 -7.76 4.53
N ASP A 68 -13.56 -7.72 4.12
CA ASP A 68 -14.18 -8.72 3.21
C ASP A 68 -13.61 -8.69 1.78
N ARG A 69 -12.81 -7.66 1.44
CA ARG A 69 -12.14 -7.49 0.16
C ARG A 69 -10.65 -7.81 0.21
N LEU A 70 -10.15 -8.27 1.37
CA LEU A 70 -8.75 -8.48 1.66
C LEU A 70 -7.91 -7.19 1.61
N ASP A 71 -8.50 -6.04 1.85
CA ASP A 71 -7.81 -4.79 2.08
C ASP A 71 -7.47 -4.64 3.57
N SER A 72 -6.28 -4.16 3.92
CA SER A 72 -5.86 -3.88 5.30
C SER A 72 -5.40 -2.43 5.43
N PRO A 73 -5.30 -1.87 6.65
CA PRO A 73 -4.75 -0.54 6.87
C PRO A 73 -3.39 -0.34 6.17
N TRP A 74 -2.49 -1.34 6.27
CA TRP A 74 -1.19 -1.29 5.61
C TRP A 74 -1.30 -1.30 4.08
N LEU A 75 -2.08 -2.22 3.51
CA LEU A 75 -2.22 -2.36 2.06
C LEU A 75 -2.76 -1.09 1.39
N VAL A 76 -3.74 -0.44 2.01
CA VAL A 76 -4.35 0.77 1.42
C VAL A 76 -3.41 1.98 1.43
N THR A 77 -2.31 1.97 2.19
CA THR A 77 -1.30 3.04 2.10
C THR A 77 -0.64 3.10 0.72
N GLY A 78 -0.40 1.93 0.10
CA GLY A 78 0.09 1.86 -1.28
C GLY A 78 -0.95 2.30 -2.31
N VAL A 79 -2.24 2.00 -2.06
CA VAL A 79 -3.35 2.44 -2.93
C VAL A 79 -3.53 3.95 -2.92
N THR A 80 -3.39 4.57 -1.74
CA THR A 80 -3.57 6.02 -1.54
C THR A 80 -2.29 6.83 -1.75
N GLY A 81 -1.13 6.19 -1.76
CA GLY A 81 0.17 6.85 -1.83
C GLY A 81 0.54 7.67 -0.58
N SER A 82 -0.16 7.45 0.52
CA SER A 82 0.01 8.29 1.72
C SER A 82 1.23 7.88 2.54
N VAL A 83 2.33 8.60 2.36
CA VAL A 83 3.56 8.45 3.18
C VAL A 83 3.29 8.74 4.66
N ALA A 84 2.45 9.73 4.95
CA ALA A 84 2.11 10.08 6.33
C ALA A 84 1.36 8.94 7.03
N MET A 85 0.38 8.30 6.34
CA MET A 85 -0.34 7.15 6.86
C MET A 85 0.59 5.94 7.01
N MET A 86 1.43 5.65 6.02
CA MET A 86 2.43 4.60 6.09
C MET A 86 3.27 4.72 7.36
N ARG A 87 3.82 5.91 7.63
CA ARG A 87 4.63 6.17 8.83
C ARG A 87 3.87 6.07 10.14
N ALA A 88 2.59 6.45 10.14
CA ALA A 88 1.72 6.30 11.31
C ALA A 88 1.47 4.81 11.66
N LEU A 89 1.50 3.92 10.65
CA LEU A 89 1.29 2.49 10.84
C LEU A 89 2.56 1.72 11.20
N LEU A 90 3.76 2.19 10.82
CA LEU A 90 5.03 1.48 11.07
C LEU A 90 5.25 1.08 12.54
N PRO A 91 4.92 1.92 13.56
CA PRO A 91 5.07 1.53 14.96
C PRO A 91 4.25 0.29 15.39
N ALA A 92 3.16 -0.01 14.66
CA ALA A 92 2.35 -1.20 14.91
C ALA A 92 2.94 -2.49 14.32
N GLY A 93 4.07 -2.42 13.60
CA GLY A 93 4.75 -3.58 13.04
C GLY A 93 3.96 -4.28 11.93
N PRO A 94 3.64 -3.60 10.81
CA PRO A 94 2.89 -4.23 9.72
C PRO A 94 3.65 -5.43 9.15
N ASP A 95 2.91 -6.50 8.83
CA ASP A 95 3.44 -7.63 8.07
C ASP A 95 3.48 -7.24 6.58
N LEU A 96 4.69 -7.03 6.06
CA LEU A 96 4.94 -6.60 4.70
C LEU A 96 4.58 -7.66 3.64
N LYS A 97 4.29 -8.90 4.08
CA LYS A 97 3.91 -10.03 3.21
C LYS A 97 2.40 -10.19 3.06
N VAL A 98 1.59 -9.45 3.83
CA VAL A 98 0.14 -9.45 3.65
C VAL A 98 -0.19 -8.94 2.24
N THR A 99 -1.11 -9.63 1.56
CA THR A 99 -1.48 -9.33 0.19
C THR A 99 -2.98 -9.03 0.07
N ASN A 100 -3.32 -8.19 -0.90
CA ASN A 100 -4.70 -7.91 -1.29
C ASN A 100 -5.33 -9.08 -2.08
N ARG A 101 -6.57 -8.92 -2.53
CA ARG A 101 -7.31 -9.92 -3.33
C ARG A 101 -6.62 -10.32 -4.64
N PHE A 102 -5.72 -9.50 -5.15
CA PHE A 102 -4.92 -9.79 -6.36
C PHE A 102 -3.56 -10.42 -6.03
N GLY A 103 -3.28 -10.65 -4.75
CA GLY A 103 -2.00 -11.18 -4.29
C GLY A 103 -0.86 -10.15 -4.26
N GLY A 104 -1.17 -8.87 -4.39
CA GLY A 104 -0.18 -7.78 -4.37
C GLY A 104 0.05 -7.22 -2.97
N THR A 105 1.31 -6.88 -2.66
CA THR A 105 1.72 -6.10 -1.48
C THR A 105 1.42 -4.61 -1.70
N SER A 106 1.68 -3.74 -0.72
CA SER A 106 1.43 -2.30 -0.84
C SER A 106 2.29 -1.60 -1.92
N LEU A 107 3.46 -2.15 -2.25
CA LEU A 107 4.37 -1.60 -3.27
C LEU A 107 3.77 -1.68 -4.68
N ILE A 108 3.04 -2.74 -4.98
CA ILE A 108 2.49 -3.00 -6.31
C ILE A 108 1.49 -1.91 -6.75
N PRO A 109 0.37 -1.67 -6.03
CA PRO A 109 -0.57 -0.60 -6.43
C PRO A 109 0.04 0.80 -6.35
N ALA A 110 1.04 1.02 -5.51
CA ALA A 110 1.74 2.30 -5.47
C ALA A 110 2.54 2.55 -6.77
N SER A 111 3.16 1.51 -7.30
CA SER A 111 3.92 1.58 -8.55
C SER A 111 3.01 1.73 -9.77
N GLU A 112 1.89 1.00 -9.81
CA GLU A 112 0.83 1.16 -10.82
C GLU A 112 0.31 2.61 -10.93
N ARG A 113 0.11 3.25 -9.76
CA ARG A 113 -0.56 4.56 -9.66
C ARG A 113 0.37 5.76 -9.73
N GLY A 114 1.65 5.57 -9.92
CA GLY A 114 2.60 6.68 -9.99
C GLY A 114 2.90 7.36 -8.64
N HIS A 115 2.72 6.65 -7.52
CA HIS A 115 2.95 7.22 -6.19
C HIS A 115 4.45 7.25 -5.81
N VAL A 116 5.23 8.09 -6.51
CA VAL A 116 6.69 8.20 -6.40
C VAL A 116 7.16 8.35 -4.96
N ASP A 117 6.59 9.29 -4.20
CA ASP A 117 7.03 9.56 -2.82
C ASP A 117 6.76 8.38 -1.89
N TYR A 118 5.66 7.66 -2.11
CA TYR A 118 5.35 6.45 -1.36
C TYR A 118 6.34 5.32 -1.70
N VAL A 119 6.58 5.06 -2.98
CA VAL A 119 7.54 4.04 -3.43
C VAL A 119 8.92 4.33 -2.84
N ARG A 120 9.39 5.58 -2.93
CA ARG A 120 10.67 6.00 -2.35
C ARG A 120 10.72 5.77 -0.83
N ALA A 121 9.65 6.10 -0.12
CA ALA A 121 9.60 5.98 1.33
C ALA A 121 9.55 4.51 1.76
N VAL A 122 8.68 3.69 1.17
CA VAL A 122 8.54 2.29 1.57
C VAL A 122 9.79 1.47 1.28
N LEU A 123 10.47 1.71 0.15
CA LEU A 123 11.73 1.06 -0.19
C LEU A 123 12.87 1.43 0.78
N ARG A 124 12.88 2.65 1.31
CA ARG A 124 13.91 3.14 2.21
C ARG A 124 13.65 2.78 3.67
N GLU A 125 12.40 2.73 4.10
CA GLU A 125 12.00 2.64 5.51
C GLU A 125 11.53 1.24 5.92
N THR A 126 11.47 0.29 4.96
CA THR A 126 11.03 -1.09 5.20
C THR A 126 11.85 -2.11 4.40
N ASP A 127 11.74 -3.37 4.80
CA ASP A 127 12.33 -4.51 4.09
C ASP A 127 11.29 -5.19 3.18
N ILE A 128 10.44 -4.40 2.49
CA ILE A 128 9.43 -4.95 1.61
C ILE A 128 10.07 -5.76 0.46
N ASP A 129 9.49 -6.91 0.15
CA ASP A 129 9.95 -7.73 -0.98
C ASP A 129 9.67 -7.00 -2.30
N ILE A 130 10.75 -6.46 -2.90
CA ILE A 130 10.69 -5.65 -4.11
C ILE A 130 10.31 -6.48 -5.35
N ASP A 131 10.65 -7.77 -5.35
CA ASP A 131 10.39 -8.71 -6.45
C ASP A 131 9.14 -9.59 -6.18
N HIS A 132 8.32 -9.23 -5.16
CA HIS A 132 7.07 -9.92 -4.91
C HIS A 132 6.22 -10.01 -6.18
N VAL A 133 5.75 -11.23 -6.48
CA VAL A 133 4.93 -11.51 -7.66
C VAL A 133 3.48 -11.70 -7.25
N ASN A 134 2.56 -10.94 -7.84
CA ASN A 134 1.13 -11.07 -7.60
C ASN A 134 0.49 -12.24 -8.38
N ARG A 135 -0.83 -12.42 -8.25
CA ARG A 135 -1.56 -13.52 -8.93
C ARG A 135 -1.62 -13.39 -10.45
N LEU A 136 -1.31 -12.23 -11.01
CA LEU A 136 -1.19 -11.99 -12.44
C LEU A 136 0.19 -12.34 -12.99
N GLY A 137 1.14 -12.72 -12.10
CA GLY A 137 2.53 -12.96 -12.46
C GLY A 137 3.35 -11.66 -12.57
N TRP A 138 2.90 -10.56 -11.95
CA TRP A 138 3.52 -9.24 -12.09
C TRP A 138 4.19 -8.79 -10.79
N THR A 139 5.41 -8.24 -10.93
CA THR A 139 6.10 -7.49 -9.88
C THR A 139 5.68 -6.02 -9.90
N ALA A 140 6.09 -5.25 -8.89
CA ALA A 140 5.90 -3.80 -8.88
C ALA A 140 6.51 -3.10 -10.11
N LEU A 141 7.68 -3.60 -10.58
CA LEU A 141 8.33 -3.11 -11.80
C LEU A 141 7.49 -3.39 -13.06
N LEU A 142 6.93 -4.59 -13.18
CA LEU A 142 6.05 -4.95 -14.29
C LEU A 142 4.77 -4.12 -14.28
N GLU A 143 4.12 -3.93 -13.11
CA GLU A 143 2.91 -3.10 -13.02
C GLU A 143 3.16 -1.63 -13.37
N ALA A 144 4.29 -1.04 -12.95
CA ALA A 144 4.67 0.32 -13.32
C ALA A 144 4.82 0.51 -14.85
N VAL A 145 5.22 -0.55 -15.56
CA VAL A 145 5.40 -0.50 -17.02
C VAL A 145 4.12 -0.89 -17.77
N ILE A 146 3.40 -1.91 -17.33
CA ILE A 146 2.24 -2.45 -18.04
C ILE A 146 1.01 -1.55 -17.88
N LEU A 147 0.77 -1.06 -16.67
CA LEU A 147 -0.41 -0.27 -16.30
C LEU A 147 -0.10 1.22 -16.21
N GLY A 148 1.17 1.60 -16.11
CA GLY A 148 1.61 2.99 -16.13
C GLY A 148 1.44 3.64 -17.51
N ASP A 149 1.58 4.95 -17.54
CA ASP A 149 1.46 5.78 -18.75
C ASP A 149 2.81 6.11 -19.43
N GLY A 150 3.92 5.64 -18.84
CA GLY A 150 5.29 5.93 -19.30
C GLY A 150 5.76 7.36 -19.01
N GLY A 151 4.96 8.16 -18.29
CA GLY A 151 5.26 9.53 -17.88
C GLY A 151 6.35 9.66 -16.82
N PRO A 152 6.67 10.90 -16.40
CA PRO A 152 7.78 11.18 -15.47
C PRO A 152 7.68 10.41 -14.15
N GLU A 153 6.47 10.26 -13.61
CA GLU A 153 6.22 9.54 -12.36
C GLU A 153 6.58 8.06 -12.49
N HIS A 154 6.17 7.40 -13.57
CA HIS A 154 6.49 5.99 -13.81
C HIS A 154 7.96 5.77 -14.18
N GLN A 155 8.58 6.71 -14.90
CA GLN A 155 10.03 6.70 -15.15
C GLN A 155 10.82 6.73 -13.84
N GLU A 156 10.47 7.64 -12.94
CA GLU A 156 11.11 7.75 -11.62
C GLU A 156 10.86 6.51 -10.75
N ILE A 157 9.65 5.93 -10.77
CA ILE A 157 9.35 4.68 -10.05
C ILE A 157 10.22 3.53 -10.60
N VAL A 158 10.33 3.38 -11.90
CA VAL A 158 11.20 2.35 -12.52
C VAL A 158 12.64 2.54 -12.08
N GLU A 159 13.16 3.78 -12.07
CA GLU A 159 14.51 4.09 -11.59
C GLU A 159 14.68 3.77 -10.11
N LEU A 160 13.71 4.12 -9.25
CA LEU A 160 13.72 3.81 -7.81
C LEU A 160 13.76 2.30 -7.56
N LEU A 161 12.90 1.53 -8.25
CA LEU A 161 12.83 0.08 -8.11
C LEU A 161 14.15 -0.58 -8.53
N ILE A 162 14.71 -0.19 -9.70
CA ILE A 162 15.99 -0.69 -10.19
C ILE A 162 17.11 -0.35 -9.20
N THR A 163 17.18 0.89 -8.73
CA THR A 163 18.20 1.34 -7.78
C THR A 163 18.12 0.61 -6.45
N ALA A 164 16.92 0.24 -6.02
CA ALA A 164 16.69 -0.54 -4.81
C ALA A 164 16.94 -2.06 -5.01
N GLY A 165 17.28 -2.50 -6.23
CA GLY A 165 17.68 -3.87 -6.52
C GLY A 165 16.58 -4.76 -7.12
N ALA A 166 15.50 -4.18 -7.68
CA ALA A 166 14.51 -4.96 -8.41
C ALA A 166 15.14 -5.73 -9.58
N THR A 167 14.72 -6.97 -9.75
CA THR A 167 15.21 -7.85 -10.81
C THR A 167 14.56 -7.49 -12.15
N ALA A 168 15.23 -6.66 -12.94
CA ALA A 168 14.69 -6.06 -14.17
C ALA A 168 14.32 -7.08 -15.29
N TYR A 169 14.84 -8.29 -15.21
CA TYR A 169 14.62 -9.35 -16.22
C TYR A 169 13.62 -10.42 -15.78
N LEU A 170 12.96 -10.27 -14.63
CA LEU A 170 11.87 -11.16 -14.26
C LEU A 170 10.73 -11.01 -15.28
N PRO A 171 10.32 -12.10 -15.95
CA PRO A 171 9.22 -12.05 -16.89
C PRO A 171 7.87 -12.15 -16.16
N ASP A 172 6.82 -11.73 -16.84
CA ASP A 172 5.43 -12.01 -16.45
C ASP A 172 5.04 -13.49 -16.73
N GLY A 173 3.77 -13.83 -16.49
CA GLY A 173 3.23 -15.18 -16.73
C GLY A 173 3.27 -15.65 -18.18
N ASP A 174 3.42 -14.74 -19.14
CA ASP A 174 3.55 -15.01 -20.59
C ASP A 174 5.03 -15.03 -21.05
N GLY A 175 5.96 -14.87 -20.13
CA GLY A 175 7.40 -14.87 -20.41
C GLY A 175 7.93 -13.53 -20.94
N VAL A 176 7.16 -12.44 -20.80
CA VAL A 176 7.52 -11.11 -21.30
C VAL A 176 8.12 -10.26 -20.19
N THR A 177 9.27 -9.64 -20.45
CA THR A 177 9.98 -8.80 -19.47
C THR A 177 9.46 -7.37 -19.47
N ALA A 178 9.78 -6.61 -18.39
CA ALA A 178 9.46 -5.18 -18.30
C ALA A 178 10.05 -4.39 -19.48
N LEU A 179 11.26 -4.74 -19.96
CA LEU A 179 11.88 -4.12 -21.14
C LEU A 179 11.04 -4.34 -22.41
N GLU A 180 10.61 -5.56 -22.65
CA GLU A 180 9.80 -5.89 -23.84
C GLU A 180 8.44 -5.19 -23.80
N HIS A 181 7.81 -5.07 -22.61
CA HIS A 181 6.59 -4.29 -22.43
C HIS A 181 6.84 -2.80 -22.71
N ALA A 182 7.90 -2.21 -22.16
CA ALA A 182 8.25 -0.80 -22.40
C ALA A 182 8.47 -0.52 -23.91
N GLU A 183 9.14 -1.44 -24.62
CA GLU A 183 9.35 -1.31 -26.06
C GLU A 183 8.05 -1.41 -26.86
N ARG A 184 7.14 -2.32 -26.50
CA ARG A 184 5.82 -2.47 -27.14
C ARG A 184 4.93 -1.24 -26.93
N HIS A 185 5.02 -0.58 -25.76
CA HIS A 185 4.30 0.63 -25.43
C HIS A 185 4.95 1.90 -26.02
N GLY A 186 6.19 1.81 -26.51
CA GLY A 186 6.97 2.96 -27.00
C GLY A 186 7.51 3.84 -25.90
N PHE A 187 7.67 3.33 -24.67
CA PHE A 187 8.21 4.05 -23.50
C PHE A 187 9.74 4.09 -23.58
N THR A 188 10.27 4.99 -24.42
CA THR A 188 11.71 5.07 -24.78
C THR A 188 12.61 5.30 -23.58
N GLU A 189 12.22 6.17 -22.66
CA GLU A 189 12.97 6.50 -21.45
C GLU A 189 13.03 5.30 -20.51
N ILE A 190 11.89 4.65 -20.23
CA ILE A 190 11.82 3.44 -19.39
C ILE A 190 12.64 2.31 -20.02
N ALA A 191 12.51 2.08 -21.34
CA ALA A 191 13.32 1.09 -22.04
C ALA A 191 14.84 1.38 -21.96
N GLY A 192 15.19 2.66 -21.96
CA GLY A 192 16.57 3.12 -21.74
C GLY A 192 17.10 2.75 -20.35
N LEU A 193 16.32 3.04 -19.30
CA LEU A 193 16.64 2.68 -17.91
C LEU A 193 16.82 1.15 -17.76
N LEU A 194 15.88 0.37 -18.28
CA LEU A 194 15.90 -1.10 -18.18
C LEU A 194 17.07 -1.74 -18.94
N ARG A 195 17.51 -1.18 -20.08
CA ARG A 195 18.68 -1.67 -20.82
C ARG A 195 20.00 -1.39 -20.11
N ALA A 196 20.07 -0.35 -19.27
CA ALA A 196 21.28 0.01 -18.54
C ALA A 196 21.58 -0.96 -17.37
N VAL A 197 20.64 -1.79 -16.97
CA VAL A 197 20.74 -2.73 -15.84
C VAL A 197 21.00 -4.14 -16.37
N ARG A 198 22.18 -4.39 -16.90
CA ARG A 198 22.64 -5.73 -17.32
C ARG A 198 23.74 -6.24 -16.44
#